data_dd54f246e2fa598a5ebb629dab14c2e2
#
_entry.id   dd54f246e2fa598a5ebb629dab14c2e2
#
_cell.length_a   1.000
_cell.length_b   1.000
_cell.length_c   1.000
_cell.angle_alpha   90.00
_cell.angle_beta   90.00
_cell.angle_gamma   90.00
#
_symmetry.space_group_name_H-M   'P 1'
#
loop_
_entity.id
_entity.type
_entity.pdbx_description
1 polymer ?
#
loop_
_entity_poly.entity_id
_entity_poly.type
_entity_poly.pdbx_seq_one_letter_code
_entity_poly.pdbx_strand_id
1 'polypeptide(L)'
;MAKEIERKFRLYRVPTGVMLGAGAYVEQGYLLTENGELRVRRKDLQCFITVKGEGTLSRDEWEQEIPLWVFDTLWSATEGRRIEKRRYTVYSGEDYKLEIDEYDGALKGLVTLECEFPSEEAAHAFYPPVWVGTAVDVTANKAYKNKNMAVNGLPK
;
A
#
# COMPACT_ATOMS: atom_id res chain seq x y z
N MET A 1 16.88 7.57 -7.96
CA MET A 1 15.62 7.10 -7.37
C MET A 1 15.78 6.89 -5.88
N ALA A 2 14.76 7.23 -5.11
CA ALA A 2 14.76 6.94 -3.69
C ALA A 2 14.58 5.44 -3.43
N LYS A 3 15.09 4.96 -2.31
CA LYS A 3 14.87 3.59 -1.83
C LYS A 3 13.63 3.57 -0.95
N GLU A 4 12.75 2.64 -1.21
CA GLU A 4 11.63 2.33 -0.31
C GLU A 4 11.96 1.04 0.44
N ILE A 5 11.93 1.09 1.77
CA ILE A 5 12.11 -0.08 2.63
C ILE A 5 10.85 -0.21 3.46
N GLU A 6 10.10 -1.28 3.25
CA GLU A 6 8.75 -1.44 3.79
C GLU A 6 8.51 -2.85 4.29
N ARG A 7 7.77 -2.96 5.37
CA ARG A 7 7.21 -4.25 5.81
C ARG A 7 5.69 -4.19 5.74
N LYS A 8 5.09 -5.33 5.43
CA LYS A 8 3.65 -5.49 5.28
C LYS A 8 3.16 -6.67 6.12
N PHE A 9 2.03 -6.43 6.79
CA PHE A 9 1.39 -7.42 7.64
C PHE A 9 -0.08 -7.56 7.24
N ARG A 10 -0.59 -8.78 7.30
CA ARG A 10 -2.02 -9.02 7.21
C ARG A 10 -2.62 -8.96 8.60
N LEU A 11 -3.69 -8.20 8.76
CA LEU A 11 -4.47 -8.09 10.00
C LEU A 11 -5.78 -8.85 9.85
N TYR A 12 -6.36 -9.26 10.98
CA TYR A 12 -7.68 -9.91 10.99
C TYR A 12 -8.81 -8.91 10.80
N ARG A 13 -8.63 -7.70 11.27
CA ARG A 13 -9.65 -6.63 11.21
C ARG A 13 -8.99 -5.27 11.37
N VAL A 14 -9.74 -4.22 11.04
CA VAL A 14 -9.33 -2.86 11.36
C VAL A 14 -9.24 -2.72 12.87
N PRO A 15 -8.09 -2.24 13.41
CA PRO A 15 -7.92 -2.07 14.85
C PRO A 15 -8.94 -1.10 15.46
N THR A 16 -9.42 -1.43 16.65
CA THR A 16 -10.40 -0.60 17.39
C THR A 16 -9.84 0.03 18.66
N GLY A 17 -8.66 -0.40 19.09
CA GLY A 17 -8.01 0.08 20.32
C GLY A 17 -7.37 1.46 20.23
N VAL A 18 -7.46 2.10 19.08
CA VAL A 18 -6.88 3.42 18.81
C VAL A 18 -7.81 4.20 17.87
N MET A 19 -7.78 5.53 17.98
CA MET A 19 -8.58 6.39 17.11
C MET A 19 -7.91 6.52 15.74
N LEU A 20 -8.58 6.00 14.71
CA LEU A 20 -8.05 6.01 13.33
C LEU A 20 -8.54 7.21 12.49
N GLY A 21 -9.58 7.91 12.95
CA GLY A 21 -10.20 8.99 12.18
C GLY A 21 -11.00 8.48 10.98
N ALA A 22 -11.26 9.37 10.02
CA ALA A 22 -12.05 9.05 8.83
C ALA A 22 -11.25 8.30 7.76
N GLY A 23 -9.93 8.40 7.80
CA GLY A 23 -9.06 7.85 6.76
C GLY A 23 -9.16 8.61 5.43
N ALA A 24 -8.46 8.10 4.44
CA ALA A 24 -8.47 8.61 3.07
C ALA A 24 -8.91 7.51 2.11
N TYR A 25 -9.80 7.84 1.18
CA TYR A 25 -10.18 6.91 0.11
C TYR A 25 -9.12 6.90 -0.97
N VAL A 26 -8.68 5.71 -1.34
CA VAL A 26 -7.62 5.49 -2.32
C VAL A 26 -8.12 4.61 -3.45
N GLU A 27 -7.99 5.12 -4.68
CA GLU A 27 -8.15 4.36 -5.91
C GLU A 27 -6.78 4.27 -6.57
N GLN A 28 -6.35 3.09 -6.92
CA GLN A 28 -5.08 2.91 -7.62
C GLN A 28 -5.19 1.85 -8.70
N GLY A 29 -4.53 2.11 -9.81
CA GLY A 29 -4.53 1.23 -10.96
C GLY A 29 -3.13 1.06 -11.52
N TYR A 30 -2.89 -0.09 -12.12
CA TYR A 30 -1.58 -0.48 -12.64
C TYR A 30 -1.56 -0.50 -14.16
N LEU A 31 -0.56 0.14 -14.72
CA LEU A 31 -0.27 0.09 -16.15
C LEU A 31 0.60 -1.13 -16.44
N LEU A 32 0.50 -1.67 -17.65
CA LEU A 32 1.30 -2.81 -18.04
C LEU A 32 2.78 -2.42 -18.16
N THR A 33 3.64 -3.22 -17.54
CA THR A 33 5.09 -3.07 -17.58
C THR A 33 5.74 -4.44 -17.70
N GLU A 34 6.93 -4.50 -18.28
CA GLU A 34 7.70 -5.76 -18.31
C GLU A 34 8.29 -6.06 -16.94
N ASN A 35 8.86 -5.06 -16.28
CA ASN A 35 9.51 -5.20 -14.98
C ASN A 35 9.06 -4.09 -14.04
N GLY A 36 8.99 -4.39 -12.73
CA GLY A 36 8.60 -3.43 -11.73
C GLY A 36 7.13 -3.04 -11.81
N GLU A 37 6.81 -1.84 -11.35
CA GLU A 37 5.44 -1.33 -11.28
C GLU A 37 5.34 0.09 -11.83
N LEU A 38 4.28 0.35 -12.57
CA LEU A 38 3.85 1.69 -12.94
C LEU A 38 2.40 1.85 -12.49
N ARG A 39 2.18 2.77 -11.56
CA ARG A 39 0.89 2.96 -10.89
C ARG A 39 0.42 4.39 -11.01
N VAL A 40 -0.90 4.57 -11.21
CA VAL A 40 -1.58 5.84 -10.98
C VAL A 40 -2.48 5.69 -9.77
N ARG A 41 -2.51 6.71 -8.92
CA ARG A 41 -3.26 6.69 -7.66
C ARG A 41 -3.94 8.02 -7.43
N ARG A 42 -5.19 7.95 -7.01
CA ARG A 42 -5.93 9.08 -6.44
C ARG A 42 -6.16 8.80 -4.96
N LYS A 43 -5.72 9.73 -4.13
CA LYS A 43 -5.94 9.73 -2.68
C LYS A 43 -6.70 10.99 -2.34
N ASP A 44 -8.00 10.85 -2.05
CA ASP A 44 -8.94 11.97 -1.95
C ASP A 44 -8.87 12.88 -3.19
N LEU A 45 -8.33 14.08 -3.08
CA LEU A 45 -8.23 15.06 -4.18
C LEU A 45 -6.86 15.11 -4.84
N GLN A 46 -5.89 14.33 -4.36
CA GLN A 46 -4.53 14.32 -4.89
C GLN A 46 -4.28 13.08 -5.76
N CYS A 47 -3.62 13.30 -6.89
CA CYS A 47 -3.28 12.24 -7.83
C CYS A 47 -1.77 12.12 -7.98
N PHE A 48 -1.29 10.88 -8.13
CA PHE A 48 0.14 10.57 -8.24
C PHE A 48 0.39 9.52 -9.31
N ILE A 49 1.55 9.61 -9.96
CA ILE A 49 2.13 8.53 -10.74
C ILE A 49 3.35 8.00 -9.99
N THR A 50 3.47 6.68 -9.89
CA THR A 50 4.53 6.04 -9.14
C THR A 50 5.19 4.96 -9.98
N VAL A 51 6.51 4.95 -10.00
CA VAL A 51 7.32 3.88 -10.60
C VAL A 51 8.07 3.18 -9.48
N LYS A 52 7.95 1.86 -9.41
CA LYS A 52 8.69 1.05 -8.44
C LYS A 52 9.48 -0.04 -9.15
N GLY A 53 10.72 -0.23 -8.71
CA GLY A 53 11.55 -1.34 -9.13
C GLY A 53 11.10 -2.67 -8.53
N GLU A 54 11.84 -3.74 -8.82
CA GLU A 54 11.60 -5.05 -8.24
C GLU A 54 12.14 -5.13 -6.81
N GLY A 55 11.58 -6.04 -6.02
CA GLY A 55 11.98 -6.28 -4.64
C GLY A 55 10.78 -6.55 -3.73
N THR A 56 11.06 -7.01 -2.51
CA THR A 56 10.03 -7.27 -1.51
C THR A 56 10.19 -6.37 -0.29
N LEU A 57 11.32 -6.42 0.38
CA LEU A 57 11.60 -5.54 1.52
C LEU A 57 12.07 -4.16 1.05
N SER A 58 12.93 -4.12 0.05
CA SER A 58 13.56 -2.89 -0.46
C SER A 58 13.46 -2.84 -1.97
N ARG A 59 13.09 -1.66 -2.50
CA ARG A 59 13.06 -1.41 -3.94
C ARG A 59 13.20 0.07 -4.25
N ASP A 60 13.60 0.37 -5.48
CA ASP A 60 13.66 1.74 -5.95
C ASP A 60 12.25 2.28 -6.18
N GLU A 61 12.04 3.56 -5.85
CA GLU A 61 10.77 4.25 -6.02
C GLU A 61 10.99 5.66 -6.56
N TRP A 62 10.14 6.05 -7.51
CA TRP A 62 9.97 7.42 -7.97
C TRP A 62 8.48 7.74 -7.99
N GLU A 63 8.10 8.87 -7.39
CA GLU A 63 6.71 9.33 -7.34
C GLU A 63 6.61 10.80 -7.71
N GLN A 64 5.58 11.14 -8.46
CA GLN A 64 5.29 12.50 -8.90
C GLN A 64 3.80 12.79 -8.77
N GLU A 65 3.45 13.93 -8.18
CA GLU A 65 2.07 14.41 -8.20
C GLU A 65 1.70 14.82 -9.63
N ILE A 66 0.47 14.45 -10.05
CA ILE A 66 -0.05 14.72 -11.39
C ILE A 66 -1.41 15.40 -11.28
N PRO A 67 -1.78 16.24 -12.27
CA PRO A 67 -3.13 16.80 -12.34
C PRO A 67 -4.20 15.72 -12.52
N LEU A 68 -5.42 16.00 -12.05
CA LEU A 68 -6.55 15.07 -12.17
C LEU A 68 -6.79 14.62 -13.62
N TRP A 69 -6.66 15.51 -14.60
CA TRP A 69 -6.89 15.15 -16.00
C TRP A 69 -5.88 14.13 -16.53
N VAL A 70 -4.64 14.14 -16.03
CA VAL A 70 -3.63 13.13 -16.35
C VAL A 70 -4.01 11.79 -15.73
N PHE A 71 -4.43 11.80 -14.46
CA PHE A 71 -4.93 10.59 -13.80
C PHE A 71 -6.12 9.99 -14.57
N ASP A 72 -7.12 10.80 -14.91
CA ASP A 72 -8.30 10.34 -15.63
C ASP A 72 -7.94 9.74 -17.00
N THR A 73 -7.00 10.36 -17.71
CA THR A 73 -6.51 9.86 -19.00
C THR A 73 -5.87 8.49 -18.87
N LEU A 74 -5.03 8.29 -17.85
CA LEU A 74 -4.31 7.04 -17.62
C LEU A 74 -5.19 5.96 -17.00
N TRP A 75 -6.24 6.35 -16.28
CA TRP A 75 -7.13 5.44 -15.57
C TRP A 75 -7.77 4.40 -16.48
N SER A 76 -8.18 4.78 -17.67
CA SER A 76 -8.78 3.84 -18.64
C SER A 76 -7.84 2.70 -19.02
N ALA A 77 -6.52 2.93 -18.99
CA ALA A 77 -5.51 1.91 -19.28
C ALA A 77 -5.25 0.93 -18.13
N THR A 78 -5.90 1.13 -16.99
CA THR A 78 -5.72 0.28 -15.79
C THR A 78 -6.86 -0.70 -15.57
N GLU A 79 -7.83 -0.80 -16.49
CA GLU A 79 -8.98 -1.68 -16.34
C GLU A 79 -8.56 -3.13 -16.09
N GLY A 80 -9.20 -3.77 -15.09
CA GLY A 80 -8.84 -5.12 -14.67
C GLY A 80 -7.61 -5.20 -13.75
N ARG A 81 -6.99 -4.06 -13.42
CA ARG A 81 -5.80 -3.98 -12.57
C ARG A 81 -5.92 -2.85 -11.56
N ARG A 82 -7.02 -2.84 -10.81
CA ARG A 82 -7.37 -1.74 -9.89
C ARG A 82 -7.54 -2.21 -8.47
N ILE A 83 -7.27 -1.32 -7.53
CA ILE A 83 -7.51 -1.48 -6.10
C ILE A 83 -8.27 -0.27 -5.58
N GLU A 84 -9.24 -0.54 -4.73
CA GLU A 84 -9.95 0.43 -3.93
C GLU A 84 -9.73 0.11 -2.47
N LYS A 85 -9.41 1.13 -1.67
CA LYS A 85 -9.17 0.95 -0.25
C LYS A 85 -9.36 2.24 0.52
N ARG A 86 -9.55 2.12 1.83
CA ARG A 86 -9.49 3.24 2.76
C ARG A 86 -8.22 3.09 3.59
N ARG A 87 -7.41 4.14 3.58
CA ARG A 87 -6.14 4.16 4.29
C ARG A 87 -6.25 5.01 5.54
N TYR A 88 -5.90 4.41 6.65
CA TYR A 88 -5.76 5.09 7.94
C TYR A 88 -4.29 5.24 8.26
N THR A 89 -3.85 6.46 8.58
CA THR A 89 -2.46 6.73 8.93
C THR A 89 -2.35 7.03 10.40
N VAL A 90 -1.48 6.29 11.09
CA VAL A 90 -1.23 6.45 12.53
C VAL A 90 0.26 6.62 12.74
N TYR A 91 0.61 7.63 13.51
CA TYR A 91 2.00 7.84 13.92
C TYR A 91 2.22 7.17 15.27
N SER A 92 3.11 6.17 15.30
CA SER A 92 3.45 5.43 16.51
C SER A 92 4.78 5.92 17.06
N GLY A 93 4.71 6.70 18.13
CA GLY A 93 5.89 7.35 18.68
C GLY A 93 6.45 8.43 17.74
N GLU A 94 7.76 8.65 17.81
CA GLU A 94 8.43 9.66 16.98
C GLU A 94 8.91 9.09 15.63
N ASP A 95 8.95 7.77 15.48
CA ASP A 95 9.77 7.14 14.45
C ASP A 95 8.99 6.43 13.34
N TYR A 96 7.72 6.04 13.55
CA TYR A 96 7.02 5.19 12.60
C TYR A 96 5.66 5.73 12.18
N LYS A 97 5.48 5.82 10.87
CA LYS A 97 4.18 6.03 10.25
C LYS A 97 3.61 4.65 9.89
N LEU A 98 2.47 4.32 10.49
CA LEU A 98 1.75 3.08 10.22
C LEU A 98 0.58 3.38 9.30
N GLU A 99 0.47 2.62 8.21
CA GLU A 99 -0.60 2.76 7.24
C GLU A 99 -1.45 1.49 7.25
N ILE A 100 -2.71 1.64 7.67
CA ILE A 100 -3.66 0.53 7.74
C ILE A 100 -4.61 0.68 6.57
N ASP A 101 -4.64 -0.32 5.70
CA ASP A 101 -5.49 -0.36 4.51
C ASP A 101 -6.64 -1.35 4.72
N GLU A 102 -7.86 -0.82 4.67
CA GLU A 102 -9.08 -1.62 4.58
C GLU A 102 -9.51 -1.65 3.13
N TYR A 103 -9.45 -2.83 2.52
CA TYR A 103 -9.73 -2.99 1.09
C TYR A 103 -11.21 -3.12 0.81
N ASP A 104 -11.62 -2.64 -0.35
CA ASP A 104 -12.98 -2.71 -0.89
C ASP A 104 -13.02 -3.50 -2.19
N GLY A 105 -14.21 -3.55 -2.80
CA GLY A 105 -14.40 -4.23 -4.08
C GLY A 105 -14.07 -5.72 -4.02
N ALA A 106 -13.28 -6.18 -4.97
CA ALA A 106 -12.88 -7.59 -5.07
C ALA A 106 -12.00 -8.07 -3.89
N LEU A 107 -11.39 -7.14 -3.16
CA LEU A 107 -10.52 -7.44 -2.02
C LEU A 107 -11.19 -7.16 -0.67
N LYS A 108 -12.50 -6.96 -0.67
CA LYS A 108 -13.26 -6.68 0.56
C LYS A 108 -13.03 -7.77 1.62
N GLY A 109 -12.76 -7.33 2.84
CA GLY A 109 -12.44 -8.20 3.96
C GLY A 109 -10.95 -8.28 4.26
N LEU A 110 -10.09 -7.88 3.32
CA LEU A 110 -8.65 -7.81 3.56
C LEU A 110 -8.31 -6.51 4.31
N VAL A 111 -7.47 -6.64 5.33
CA VAL A 111 -6.89 -5.50 6.05
C VAL A 111 -5.39 -5.72 6.14
N THR A 112 -4.61 -4.71 5.79
CA THR A 112 -3.15 -4.76 5.87
C THR A 112 -2.59 -3.60 6.67
N LEU A 113 -1.41 -3.83 7.24
CA LEU A 113 -0.58 -2.80 7.87
C LEU A 113 0.71 -2.69 7.09
N GLU A 114 1.06 -1.47 6.70
CA GLU A 114 2.34 -1.17 6.08
C GLU A 114 3.12 -0.18 6.93
N CYS A 115 4.43 -0.35 6.98
CA CYS A 115 5.34 0.58 7.66
C CYS A 115 6.63 0.72 6.86
N GLU A 116 7.02 1.96 6.60
CA GLU A 116 8.30 2.29 5.95
C GLU A 116 9.40 2.54 6.97
N PHE A 117 10.63 2.21 6.60
CA PHE A 117 11.80 2.29 7.48
C PHE A 117 12.96 3.01 6.80
N PRO A 118 13.80 3.72 7.57
CA PRO A 118 14.99 4.38 7.04
C PRO A 118 16.12 3.41 6.65
N SER A 119 16.07 2.15 7.15
CA SER A 119 17.06 1.13 6.87
C SER A 119 16.47 -0.27 6.97
N GLU A 120 17.13 -1.24 6.35
CA GLU A 120 16.75 -2.64 6.49
C GLU A 120 16.90 -3.14 7.93
N GLU A 121 17.91 -2.64 8.65
CA GLU A 121 18.10 -2.96 10.05
C GLU A 121 16.90 -2.53 10.91
N ALA A 122 16.43 -1.30 10.74
CA ALA A 122 15.23 -0.82 11.42
C ALA A 122 13.98 -1.64 11.06
N ALA A 123 13.86 -2.04 9.80
CA ALA A 123 12.76 -2.88 9.32
C ALA A 123 12.76 -4.25 10.02
N HIS A 124 13.92 -4.90 10.13
CA HIS A 124 14.05 -6.20 10.78
C HIS A 124 13.79 -6.14 12.29
N ALA A 125 14.10 -5.02 12.94
CA ALA A 125 13.89 -4.83 14.37
C ALA A 125 12.46 -4.50 14.76
N PHE A 126 11.59 -4.20 13.79
CA PHE A 126 10.23 -3.73 14.05
C PHE A 126 9.27 -4.86 14.42
N TYR A 127 8.44 -4.58 15.43
CA TYR A 127 7.28 -5.40 15.82
C TYR A 127 6.02 -4.54 15.81
N PRO A 128 4.91 -5.02 15.21
CA PRO A 128 3.67 -4.28 15.23
C PRO A 128 3.20 -3.97 16.65
N PRO A 129 2.65 -2.77 16.90
CA PRO A 129 2.09 -2.44 18.21
C PRO A 129 1.01 -3.43 18.64
N VAL A 130 0.87 -3.65 19.94
CA VAL A 130 -0.10 -4.59 20.49
C VAL A 130 -1.54 -4.28 20.08
N TRP A 131 -1.87 -3.00 19.92
CA TRP A 131 -3.23 -2.56 19.56
C TRP A 131 -3.66 -2.96 18.13
N VAL A 132 -2.75 -3.34 17.24
CA VAL A 132 -3.14 -3.85 15.90
C VAL A 132 -3.76 -5.24 15.97
N GLY A 133 -3.59 -5.95 17.09
CA GLY A 133 -4.03 -7.33 17.23
C GLY A 133 -3.10 -8.29 16.52
N THR A 134 -3.64 -9.43 16.09
CA THR A 134 -2.85 -10.44 15.38
C THR A 134 -2.42 -9.90 14.03
N ALA A 135 -1.12 -9.93 13.78
CA ALA A 135 -0.50 -9.47 12.54
C ALA A 135 0.40 -10.58 12.00
N VAL A 136 0.19 -10.95 10.73
CA VAL A 136 0.99 -11.96 10.04
C VAL A 136 1.89 -11.24 9.03
N ASP A 137 3.19 -11.41 9.17
CA ASP A 137 4.16 -10.82 8.24
C ASP A 137 4.03 -11.46 6.85
N VAL A 138 3.69 -10.64 5.87
CA VAL A 138 3.54 -11.06 4.47
C VAL A 138 4.51 -10.31 3.55
N THR A 139 5.51 -9.65 4.11
CA THR A 139 6.48 -8.83 3.37
C THR A 139 7.11 -9.59 2.20
N ALA A 140 7.52 -10.83 2.42
CA ALA A 140 8.17 -11.64 1.38
C ALA A 140 7.18 -12.35 0.45
N ASN A 141 5.89 -12.32 0.76
CA ASN A 141 4.87 -12.97 -0.06
C ASN A 141 4.38 -12.03 -1.17
N LYS A 142 4.86 -12.27 -2.37
CA LYS A 142 4.55 -11.42 -3.56
C LYS A 142 3.05 -11.37 -3.87
N ALA A 143 2.27 -12.36 -3.46
CA ALA A 143 0.82 -12.37 -3.67
C ALA A 143 0.12 -11.20 -2.97
N TYR A 144 0.71 -10.66 -1.90
CA TYR A 144 0.19 -9.50 -1.16
C TYR A 144 0.64 -8.15 -1.72
N LYS A 145 1.47 -8.12 -2.76
CA LYS A 145 1.74 -6.86 -3.46
C LYS A 145 0.45 -6.34 -4.10
N ASN A 146 0.18 -5.05 -3.93
CA ASN A 146 -1.03 -4.45 -4.47
C ASN A 146 -1.19 -4.71 -5.97
N LYS A 147 -0.11 -4.63 -6.75
CA LYS A 147 -0.12 -4.95 -8.17
C LYS A 147 -0.65 -6.37 -8.43
N ASN A 148 -0.17 -7.34 -7.67
CA ASN A 148 -0.57 -8.74 -7.84
C ASN A 148 -2.01 -8.97 -7.36
N MET A 149 -2.42 -8.35 -6.27
CA MET A 149 -3.82 -8.41 -5.80
C MET A 149 -4.78 -7.73 -6.77
N ALA A 150 -4.36 -6.65 -7.43
CA ALA A 150 -5.16 -5.96 -8.43
C ALA A 150 -5.49 -6.86 -9.64
N VAL A 151 -4.60 -7.78 -9.97
CA VAL A 151 -4.75 -8.72 -11.09
C VAL A 151 -5.39 -10.03 -10.65
N ASN A 152 -4.95 -10.58 -9.53
CA ASN A 152 -5.25 -11.95 -9.12
C ASN A 152 -6.31 -12.06 -8.01
N GLY A 153 -6.70 -10.95 -7.39
CA GLY A 153 -7.64 -10.96 -6.28
C GLY A 153 -6.98 -11.31 -4.95
N LEU A 154 -7.81 -11.75 -3.99
CA LEU A 154 -7.36 -12.09 -2.64
C LEU A 154 -6.30 -13.20 -2.69
N PRO A 155 -5.18 -13.03 -1.95
CA PRO A 155 -4.18 -14.09 -1.81
C PRO A 155 -4.79 -15.33 -1.16
N LYS A 156 -4.40 -16.47 -1.64
CA LYS A 156 -4.84 -17.78 -1.12
C LYS A 156 -3.88 -18.33 -0.08
#